data_02d26306700930360a7a37b5e0145552
#
_entry.id   02d26306700930360a7a37b5e0145552
#
_cell.length_a   1.000
_cell.length_b   1.000
_cell.length_c   1.000
_cell.angle_alpha   90.00
_cell.angle_beta   90.00
_cell.angle_gamma   90.00
#
_symmetry.space_group_name_H-M   'P 1'
#
loop_
_entity.id
_entity.type
_entity.pdbx_description
1 polymer ?
#
loop_
_entity_poly.entity_id
_entity_poly.type
_entity_poly.pdbx_seq_one_letter_code
_entity_poly.pdbx_strand_id
1 'polypeptide(L)'
;SDGTLLEFKTTGTARGSISVSGNTVSYNGGHLSRWSQIKGLSTTDKSARPTLYKGTVLSNLDDLCVWTNKEPEQLNMTKVSDIVGDKDVAGVFLGWDENNSVEVNDLYISMTGDMVIRVAGSTTVARGDLLISAGDGTAKPQADDIVRSSTIAKITSTIPTTTYADGSKAYPCVLMAC
;
A
#
# COMPACT_ATOMS: atom_id res chain seq x y z
N SER A 1 -4.84 -34.05 7.09
CA SER A 1 -4.08 -33.60 8.28
C SER A 1 -4.00 -32.09 8.26
N ASP A 2 -4.11 -31.48 9.41
CA ASP A 2 -3.93 -30.05 9.59
C ASP A 2 -2.48 -29.64 9.27
N GLY A 3 -2.29 -28.41 8.84
CA GLY A 3 -0.97 -27.86 8.57
C GLY A 3 -0.91 -26.96 7.34
N THR A 4 0.31 -26.57 6.97
CA THR A 4 0.58 -25.75 5.79
C THR A 4 0.49 -26.62 4.53
N LEU A 5 -0.39 -26.23 3.61
CA LEU A 5 -0.58 -26.88 2.31
C LEU A 5 0.35 -26.32 1.24
N LEU A 6 0.58 -25.00 1.29
CA LEU A 6 1.44 -24.27 0.38
C LEU A 6 2.20 -23.18 1.14
N GLU A 7 3.48 -23.06 0.88
CA GLU A 7 4.33 -22.03 1.50
C GLU A 7 5.05 -21.23 0.42
N PHE A 8 4.94 -19.90 0.50
CA PHE A 8 5.65 -18.96 -0.37
C PHE A 8 6.92 -18.51 0.35
N LYS A 9 8.08 -18.77 -0.25
CA LYS A 9 9.38 -18.42 0.37
C LYS A 9 10.21 -17.51 -0.51
N THR A 10 10.97 -16.63 0.12
CA THR A 10 12.06 -15.89 -0.50
C THR A 10 13.33 -16.15 0.29
N THR A 11 14.39 -16.62 -0.38
CA THR A 11 15.70 -16.95 0.25
C THR A 11 15.55 -17.81 1.51
N GLY A 12 14.68 -18.83 1.45
CA GLY A 12 14.43 -19.77 2.56
C GLY A 12 13.49 -19.25 3.65
N THR A 13 13.11 -17.97 3.64
CA THR A 13 12.20 -17.38 4.63
C THR A 13 10.76 -17.43 4.13
N ALA A 14 9.83 -17.96 4.91
CA ALA A 14 8.40 -17.94 4.61
C ALA A 14 7.88 -16.48 4.56
N ARG A 15 7.11 -16.17 3.51
CA ARG A 15 6.50 -14.85 3.29
C ARG A 15 4.98 -14.93 3.29
N GLY A 16 4.42 -16.10 3.07
CA GLY A 16 3.01 -16.37 3.12
C GLY A 16 2.76 -17.86 3.00
N SER A 17 1.52 -18.27 3.27
CA SER A 17 1.12 -19.66 3.17
C SER A 17 -0.38 -19.83 2.98
N ILE A 18 -0.79 -21.00 2.52
CA ILE A 18 -2.15 -21.51 2.65
C ILE A 18 -2.10 -22.68 3.63
N SER A 19 -2.90 -22.63 4.68
CA SER A 19 -2.93 -23.66 5.71
C SER A 19 -4.36 -24.12 6.00
N VAL A 20 -4.47 -25.32 6.59
CA VAL A 20 -5.73 -25.92 7.01
C VAL A 20 -5.63 -26.24 8.52
N SER A 21 -6.72 -25.99 9.24
CA SER A 21 -6.91 -26.46 10.61
C SER A 21 -8.39 -26.85 10.78
N GLY A 22 -8.64 -28.13 10.96
CA GLY A 22 -9.99 -28.68 10.95
C GLY A 22 -10.71 -28.36 9.64
N ASN A 23 -11.82 -27.64 9.71
CA ASN A 23 -12.60 -27.19 8.55
C ASN A 23 -12.26 -25.77 8.07
N THR A 24 -11.21 -25.16 8.62
CA THR A 24 -10.83 -23.79 8.30
C THR A 24 -9.63 -23.76 7.37
N VAL A 25 -9.75 -23.05 6.24
CA VAL A 25 -8.64 -22.71 5.35
C VAL A 25 -8.22 -21.28 5.62
N SER A 26 -6.94 -21.07 5.87
CA SER A 26 -6.36 -19.76 6.10
C SER A 26 -5.40 -19.38 4.97
N TYR A 27 -5.54 -18.14 4.50
CA TYR A 27 -4.63 -17.50 3.54
C TYR A 27 -3.77 -16.49 4.28
N ASN A 28 -2.51 -16.84 4.51
CA ASN A 28 -1.59 -16.08 5.35
C ASN A 28 -0.65 -15.26 4.48
N GLY A 29 -1.10 -14.09 4.04
CA GLY A 29 -0.32 -13.21 3.16
C GLY A 29 -0.46 -11.73 3.51
N GLY A 30 -1.39 -11.37 4.38
CA GLY A 30 -1.59 -10.02 4.90
C GLY A 30 -2.34 -9.08 3.94
N HIS A 31 -1.84 -8.86 2.72
CA HIS A 31 -2.40 -7.86 1.80
C HIS A 31 -2.22 -8.24 0.33
N LEU A 32 -3.07 -7.67 -0.53
CA LEU A 32 -2.96 -7.73 -1.98
C LEU A 32 -2.18 -6.51 -2.48
N SER A 33 -1.19 -6.75 -3.33
CA SER A 33 -0.33 -5.71 -3.89
C SER A 33 -0.21 -5.81 -5.40
N ARG A 34 0.11 -4.70 -6.06
CA ARG A 34 0.47 -4.63 -7.48
C ARG A 34 1.72 -3.78 -7.69
N TRP A 35 2.34 -3.93 -8.85
CA TRP A 35 3.38 -3.00 -9.31
C TRP A 35 2.80 -1.70 -9.82
N SER A 36 3.60 -0.65 -9.79
CA SER A 36 3.34 0.63 -10.43
C SER A 36 4.65 1.40 -10.63
N GLN A 37 4.54 2.54 -11.31
CA GLN A 37 5.59 3.53 -11.50
C GLN A 37 5.09 4.91 -11.09
N ILE A 38 5.98 5.75 -10.56
CA ILE A 38 5.67 7.16 -10.28
C ILE A 38 5.81 7.96 -11.58
N LYS A 39 4.77 8.71 -11.96
CA LYS A 39 4.79 9.56 -13.15
C LYS A 39 5.93 10.58 -13.05
N GLY A 40 6.71 10.68 -14.14
CA GLY A 40 7.82 11.61 -14.24
C GLY A 40 9.10 11.19 -13.54
N LEU A 41 9.10 10.05 -12.85
CA LEU A 41 10.31 9.47 -12.30
C LEU A 41 11.06 8.67 -13.37
N SER A 42 12.38 8.85 -13.47
CA SER A 42 13.20 8.01 -14.34
C SER A 42 13.04 6.53 -13.97
N THR A 43 12.79 5.65 -14.93
CA THR A 43 12.67 4.21 -14.67
C THR A 43 14.02 3.54 -14.43
N THR A 44 15.13 4.16 -14.88
CA THR A 44 16.47 3.55 -14.90
C THR A 44 17.46 4.21 -13.93
N ASP A 45 17.10 5.35 -13.32
CA ASP A 45 17.97 6.07 -12.39
C ASP A 45 17.47 5.90 -10.94
N LYS A 46 18.09 4.97 -10.22
CA LYS A 46 17.77 4.71 -8.81
C LYS A 46 18.01 5.91 -7.90
N SER A 47 18.94 6.81 -8.25
CA SER A 47 19.22 8.00 -7.44
C SER A 47 18.12 9.05 -7.49
N ALA A 48 17.23 8.97 -8.48
CA ALA A 48 16.08 9.85 -8.62
C ALA A 48 14.91 9.51 -7.69
N ARG A 49 14.96 8.39 -6.94
CA ARG A 49 13.88 7.97 -6.03
C ARG A 49 13.55 9.05 -5.00
N PRO A 50 12.30 9.52 -4.92
CA PRO A 50 11.88 10.37 -3.82
C PRO A 50 11.87 9.58 -2.50
N THR A 51 12.00 10.29 -1.38
CA THR A 51 11.78 9.68 -0.06
C THR A 51 10.30 9.42 0.12
N LEU A 52 9.90 8.14 -0.03
CA LEU A 52 8.54 7.67 0.26
C LEU A 52 8.56 6.75 1.48
N TYR A 53 7.69 7.05 2.43
CA TYR A 53 7.52 6.21 3.61
C TYR A 53 6.43 5.16 3.36
N LYS A 54 6.63 3.96 3.90
CA LYS A 54 5.63 2.90 3.86
C LYS A 54 4.30 3.40 4.43
N GLY A 55 3.20 3.12 3.73
CA GLY A 55 1.88 3.62 4.09
C GLY A 55 1.52 4.98 3.47
N THR A 56 2.42 5.61 2.67
CA THR A 56 2.09 6.83 1.92
C THR A 56 0.97 6.55 0.92
N VAL A 57 -0.07 7.38 0.93
CA VAL A 57 -1.24 7.25 0.05
C VAL A 57 -0.87 7.64 -1.38
N LEU A 58 -1.18 6.78 -2.33
CA LEU A 58 -0.92 6.96 -3.76
C LEU A 58 -2.23 6.98 -4.54
N SER A 59 -2.29 7.81 -5.59
CA SER A 59 -3.43 7.92 -6.49
C SER A 59 -3.09 7.39 -7.88
N ASN A 60 -4.07 6.75 -8.54
CA ASN A 60 -3.97 6.33 -9.94
C ASN A 60 -3.94 7.54 -10.88
N LEU A 61 -3.30 7.35 -12.01
CA LEU A 61 -3.32 8.27 -13.15
C LEU A 61 -3.85 7.55 -14.40
N ASP A 62 -4.28 8.31 -15.40
CA ASP A 62 -4.65 7.74 -16.71
C ASP A 62 -3.42 7.26 -17.51
N ASP A 63 -2.24 7.71 -17.13
CA ASP A 63 -0.99 7.25 -17.73
C ASP A 63 -0.73 5.80 -17.36
N LEU A 64 -0.33 4.98 -18.30
CA LEU A 64 0.03 3.58 -18.08
C LEU A 64 1.52 3.44 -17.77
N CYS A 65 1.85 2.49 -16.91
CA CYS A 65 3.23 2.10 -16.67
C CYS A 65 3.89 1.60 -17.96
N VAL A 66 5.20 1.84 -18.10
CA VAL A 66 5.98 1.40 -19.26
C VAL A 66 7.04 0.42 -18.77
N TRP A 67 6.93 -0.84 -19.23
CA TRP A 67 7.91 -1.88 -18.96
C TRP A 67 8.50 -2.41 -20.26
N THR A 68 9.81 -2.56 -20.27
CA THR A 68 10.52 -3.25 -21.36
C THR A 68 10.13 -4.72 -21.36
N ASN A 69 9.74 -5.26 -22.48
CA ASN A 69 9.42 -6.69 -22.65
C ASN A 69 8.18 -7.18 -21.85
N LYS A 70 7.21 -6.34 -21.59
CA LYS A 70 5.93 -6.74 -20.98
C LYS A 70 4.81 -6.80 -22.02
N GLU A 71 3.88 -7.72 -21.79
CA GLU A 71 2.61 -7.79 -22.52
C GLU A 71 1.73 -6.55 -22.22
N PRO A 72 0.72 -6.26 -23.06
CA PRO A 72 -0.06 -5.01 -22.98
C PRO A 72 -1.00 -4.87 -21.76
N GLU A 73 -0.99 -5.77 -20.82
CA GLU A 73 -1.72 -5.66 -19.55
C GLU A 73 -1.01 -4.68 -18.60
N GLN A 74 -0.85 -3.44 -19.07
CA GLN A 74 -0.17 -2.41 -18.31
C GLN A 74 -1.07 -1.83 -17.23
N LEU A 75 -0.46 -1.64 -16.04
CA LEU A 75 -1.11 -1.00 -14.91
C LEU A 75 -0.91 0.52 -14.97
N ASN A 76 -1.79 1.25 -14.29
CA ASN A 76 -1.69 2.70 -14.17
C ASN A 76 -0.41 3.12 -13.45
N MET A 77 0.20 4.20 -13.92
CA MET A 77 1.15 5.00 -13.13
C MET A 77 0.43 5.63 -11.94
N THR A 78 1.20 6.04 -10.98
CA THR A 78 0.71 6.68 -9.76
C THR A 78 1.46 7.97 -9.46
N LYS A 79 0.86 8.75 -8.57
CA LYS A 79 1.49 9.89 -7.88
C LYS A 79 1.19 9.80 -6.39
N VAL A 80 1.92 10.55 -5.57
CA VAL A 80 1.50 10.79 -4.18
C VAL A 80 0.15 11.51 -4.20
N SER A 81 -0.82 11.01 -3.43
CA SER A 81 -2.16 11.62 -3.39
C SER A 81 -2.09 13.05 -2.89
N ASP A 82 -2.54 14.00 -3.70
CA ASP A 82 -2.52 15.44 -3.47
C ASP A 82 -3.92 16.07 -3.35
N ILE A 83 -4.95 15.21 -3.27
CA ILE A 83 -6.36 15.61 -3.17
C ILE A 83 -6.96 15.08 -1.88
N VAL A 84 -7.61 15.98 -1.11
CA VAL A 84 -8.36 15.57 0.09
C VAL A 84 -9.58 14.75 -0.31
N GLY A 85 -9.74 13.56 0.27
CA GLY A 85 -10.85 12.67 -0.05
C GLY A 85 -10.81 12.13 -1.48
N ASP A 86 -9.61 11.95 -2.00
CA ASP A 86 -9.35 11.44 -3.34
C ASP A 86 -10.07 10.10 -3.58
N LYS A 87 -10.80 10.00 -4.69
CA LYS A 87 -11.52 8.78 -5.10
C LYS A 87 -10.67 7.86 -5.95
N ASP A 88 -9.55 8.40 -6.48
CA ASP A 88 -8.67 7.68 -7.40
C ASP A 88 -7.49 7.02 -6.67
N VAL A 89 -7.61 6.87 -5.34
CA VAL A 89 -6.56 6.23 -4.53
C VAL A 89 -6.29 4.82 -5.04
N ALA A 90 -5.02 4.58 -5.38
CA ALA A 90 -4.52 3.26 -5.80
C ALA A 90 -4.26 2.32 -4.62
N GLY A 91 -4.05 2.86 -3.44
CA GLY A 91 -3.60 2.18 -2.23
C GLY A 91 -2.48 2.94 -1.55
N VAL A 92 -1.61 2.21 -0.85
CA VAL A 92 -0.48 2.80 -0.13
C VAL A 92 0.86 2.23 -0.61
N PHE A 93 1.89 3.06 -0.57
CA PHE A 93 3.26 2.65 -0.89
C PHE A 93 3.72 1.56 0.08
N LEU A 94 4.15 0.43 -0.46
CA LEU A 94 4.69 -0.71 0.29
C LEU A 94 6.22 -0.69 0.31
N GLY A 95 6.83 -0.40 -0.82
CA GLY A 95 8.28 -0.38 -1.01
C GLY A 95 8.65 -0.33 -2.48
N TRP A 96 9.92 -0.07 -2.76
CA TRP A 96 10.49 -0.17 -4.10
C TRP A 96 10.73 -1.64 -4.46
N ASP A 97 10.60 -1.97 -5.75
CA ASP A 97 11.03 -3.29 -6.25
C ASP A 97 12.55 -3.30 -6.38
N GLU A 98 13.20 -4.01 -5.49
CA GLU A 98 14.67 -4.14 -5.48
C GLU A 98 15.15 -5.32 -6.37
N ASN A 99 14.24 -6.08 -6.94
CA ASN A 99 14.57 -7.25 -7.77
C ASN A 99 14.57 -6.92 -9.27
N ASN A 100 13.99 -5.78 -9.68
CA ASN A 100 14.01 -5.36 -11.07
C ASN A 100 15.32 -4.63 -11.38
N SER A 101 16.10 -5.17 -12.30
CA SER A 101 17.38 -4.62 -12.73
C SER A 101 17.27 -3.70 -13.96
N VAL A 102 16.11 -3.67 -14.59
CA VAL A 102 15.83 -2.89 -15.81
C VAL A 102 15.06 -1.61 -15.44
N GLU A 103 13.87 -1.78 -14.89
CA GLU A 103 13.06 -0.67 -14.36
C GLU A 103 13.31 -0.58 -12.85
N VAL A 104 14.42 0.06 -12.48
CA VAL A 104 14.88 0.09 -11.08
C VAL A 104 13.98 0.93 -10.15
N ASN A 105 13.04 1.70 -10.69
CA ASN A 105 12.14 2.56 -9.95
C ASN A 105 10.68 2.08 -9.95
N ASP A 106 10.46 0.81 -10.25
CA ASP A 106 9.18 0.17 -9.98
C ASP A 106 8.91 0.09 -8.46
N LEU A 107 7.66 0.19 -8.09
CA LEU A 107 7.22 0.14 -6.70
C LEU A 107 6.05 -0.82 -6.52
N TYR A 108 5.87 -1.26 -5.28
CA TYR A 108 4.70 -2.02 -4.86
C TYR A 108 3.69 -1.11 -4.17
N ILE A 109 2.42 -1.23 -4.57
CA ILE A 109 1.27 -0.60 -3.93
C ILE A 109 0.47 -1.69 -3.24
N SER A 110 0.20 -1.53 -1.95
CA SER A 110 -0.74 -2.38 -1.23
C SER A 110 -2.14 -1.80 -1.34
N MET A 111 -3.10 -2.61 -1.80
CA MET A 111 -4.46 -2.17 -2.12
C MET A 111 -5.48 -2.57 -1.06
N THR A 112 -5.41 -3.80 -0.56
CA THR A 112 -6.41 -4.34 0.38
C THR A 112 -5.76 -5.34 1.33
N GLY A 113 -6.34 -5.50 2.52
CA GLY A 113 -5.86 -6.40 3.58
C GLY A 113 -5.10 -5.69 4.70
N ASP A 114 -4.49 -6.48 5.59
CA ASP A 114 -3.77 -5.96 6.75
C ASP A 114 -2.50 -5.22 6.32
N MET A 115 -2.40 -3.97 6.74
CA MET A 115 -1.30 -3.08 6.36
C MET A 115 -1.10 -1.98 7.39
N VAL A 116 -0.19 -1.07 7.13
CA VAL A 116 -0.07 0.22 7.83
C VAL A 116 -0.39 1.36 6.88
N ILE A 117 -1.00 2.42 7.42
CA ILE A 117 -1.28 3.65 6.70
C ILE A 117 -0.60 4.83 7.38
N ARG A 118 -0.04 5.74 6.59
CA ARG A 118 0.67 6.91 7.07
C ARG A 118 -0.31 8.05 7.38
N VAL A 119 -0.20 8.60 8.58
CA VAL A 119 -1.02 9.70 9.10
C VAL A 119 -0.10 10.82 9.56
N ALA A 120 -0.47 12.07 9.33
CA ALA A 120 0.30 13.23 9.80
C ALA A 120 0.46 13.22 11.33
N GLY A 121 1.63 13.62 11.84
CA GLY A 121 1.93 13.56 13.27
C GLY A 121 0.98 14.37 14.16
N SER A 122 0.37 15.42 13.61
CA SER A 122 -0.64 16.26 14.28
C SER A 122 -2.06 15.69 14.25
N THR A 123 -2.32 14.65 13.47
CA THR A 123 -3.65 14.04 13.32
C THR A 123 -3.84 12.93 14.34
N THR A 124 -4.93 13.01 15.09
CA THR A 124 -5.35 11.96 16.03
C THR A 124 -6.24 10.95 15.29
N VAL A 125 -6.04 9.68 15.55
CA VAL A 125 -6.88 8.58 15.05
C VAL A 125 -7.41 7.74 16.21
N ALA A 126 -8.62 7.23 16.06
CA ALA A 126 -9.23 6.27 16.97
C ALA A 126 -9.33 4.88 16.29
N ARG A 127 -9.38 3.82 17.09
CA ARG A 127 -9.66 2.48 16.58
C ARG A 127 -11.07 2.45 16.00
N GLY A 128 -11.18 1.98 14.76
CA GLY A 128 -12.43 1.95 14.03
C GLY A 128 -12.63 3.10 13.06
N ASP A 129 -11.82 4.18 13.14
CA ASP A 129 -11.91 5.29 12.19
C ASP A 129 -11.74 4.80 10.76
N LEU A 130 -12.63 5.27 9.88
CA LEU A 130 -12.45 5.21 8.45
C LEU A 130 -11.55 6.36 8.01
N LEU A 131 -10.63 6.08 7.10
CA LEU A 131 -9.65 7.04 6.62
C LEU A 131 -9.84 7.37 5.15
N ILE A 132 -9.57 8.64 4.82
CA ILE A 132 -9.48 9.18 3.46
C ILE A 132 -8.11 9.82 3.25
N SER A 133 -7.74 10.12 2.00
CA SER A 133 -6.56 10.93 1.71
C SER A 133 -6.65 12.31 2.37
N ALA A 134 -5.56 12.75 2.97
CA ALA A 134 -5.43 14.11 3.51
C ALA A 134 -4.93 15.12 2.45
N GLY A 135 -4.53 14.64 1.25
CA GLY A 135 -4.07 15.49 0.14
C GLY A 135 -2.58 15.84 0.18
N ASP A 136 -1.80 15.11 0.97
CA ASP A 136 -0.34 15.30 1.12
C ASP A 136 0.41 13.96 1.23
N GLY A 137 -0.19 12.90 0.72
CA GLY A 137 0.31 11.53 0.85
C GLY A 137 0.10 10.92 2.22
N THR A 138 -0.50 11.63 3.18
CA THR A 138 -0.99 11.04 4.42
C THR A 138 -2.49 10.77 4.36
N ALA A 139 -2.99 10.03 5.35
CA ALA A 139 -4.41 9.81 5.55
C ALA A 139 -4.91 10.58 6.78
N LYS A 140 -6.21 10.83 6.82
CA LYS A 140 -6.91 11.42 7.97
C LYS A 140 -8.26 10.75 8.20
N PRO A 141 -8.83 10.85 9.41
CA PRO A 141 -10.18 10.36 9.66
C PRO A 141 -11.20 10.99 8.71
N GLN A 142 -12.11 10.16 8.24
CA GLN A 142 -13.30 10.56 7.51
C GLN A 142 -14.31 11.18 8.50
N ALA A 143 -15.18 12.06 8.02
CA ALA A 143 -16.12 12.78 8.89
C ALA A 143 -17.31 11.92 9.39
N ASP A 144 -17.54 10.78 8.75
CA ASP A 144 -18.65 9.86 9.07
C ASP A 144 -18.19 8.39 8.98
N ASP A 145 -19.05 7.45 9.32
CA ASP A 145 -18.79 6.00 9.38
C ASP A 145 -19.31 5.23 8.16
N ILE A 146 -19.61 5.92 7.05
CA ILE A 146 -20.10 5.32 5.81
C ILE A 146 -18.93 5.05 4.87
N VAL A 147 -18.71 3.80 4.47
CA VAL A 147 -17.71 3.45 3.45
C VAL A 147 -18.11 4.07 2.10
N ARG A 148 -17.17 4.80 1.51
CA ARG A 148 -17.32 5.50 0.22
C ARG A 148 -16.19 5.11 -0.75
N SER A 149 -16.31 5.52 -2.00
CA SER A 149 -15.23 5.38 -2.99
C SER A 149 -13.93 6.09 -2.59
N SER A 150 -13.99 7.04 -1.66
CA SER A 150 -12.81 7.73 -1.10
C SER A 150 -12.28 7.10 0.19
N THR A 151 -12.96 6.10 0.75
CA THR A 151 -12.50 5.40 1.97
C THR A 151 -11.37 4.45 1.60
N ILE A 152 -10.21 4.61 2.23
CA ILE A 152 -9.00 3.84 1.90
C ILE A 152 -8.60 2.83 2.98
N ALA A 153 -8.99 3.06 4.23
CA ALA A 153 -8.61 2.17 5.32
C ALA A 153 -9.55 2.28 6.51
N LYS A 154 -9.51 1.27 7.38
CA LYS A 154 -10.07 1.30 8.73
C LYS A 154 -8.97 1.05 9.76
N ILE A 155 -8.83 1.95 10.75
CA ILE A 155 -7.82 1.84 11.81
C ILE A 155 -8.13 0.65 12.73
N THR A 156 -7.13 -0.19 12.97
CA THR A 156 -7.24 -1.35 13.87
C THR A 156 -6.53 -1.14 15.22
N SER A 157 -5.58 -0.21 15.28
CA SER A 157 -4.87 0.15 16.52
C SER A 157 -4.50 1.63 16.55
N THR A 158 -4.60 2.25 17.72
CA THR A 158 -4.14 3.63 17.97
C THR A 158 -2.66 3.73 18.33
N ILE A 159 -1.97 2.58 18.41
CA ILE A 159 -0.53 2.52 18.67
C ILE A 159 0.19 2.50 17.33
N PRO A 160 0.98 3.53 16.98
CA PRO A 160 1.71 3.54 15.73
C PRO A 160 2.83 2.48 15.77
N THR A 161 3.06 1.82 14.64
CA THR A 161 4.18 0.88 14.49
C THR A 161 5.50 1.58 14.28
N THR A 162 5.46 2.81 13.74
CA THR A 162 6.64 3.60 13.40
C THR A 162 6.30 5.09 13.42
N THR A 163 7.24 5.93 13.84
CA THR A 163 7.24 7.38 13.59
C THR A 163 8.36 7.67 12.60
N TYR A 164 8.03 8.33 11.49
CA TYR A 164 8.98 8.69 10.44
C TYR A 164 9.72 9.99 10.75
N ALA A 165 10.80 10.26 10.01
CA ALA A 165 11.65 11.43 10.22
C ALA A 165 10.92 12.78 10.02
N ASP A 166 9.84 12.79 9.22
CA ASP A 166 8.98 13.96 9.02
C ASP A 166 7.90 14.13 10.11
N GLY A 167 7.93 13.30 11.14
CA GLY A 167 6.97 13.30 12.24
C GLY A 167 5.65 12.58 11.95
N SER A 168 5.41 12.15 10.71
CA SER A 168 4.24 11.33 10.40
C SER A 168 4.37 9.94 11.03
N LYS A 169 3.23 9.25 11.20
CA LYS A 169 3.15 7.98 11.91
C LYS A 169 2.45 6.93 11.07
N ALA A 170 2.92 5.68 11.15
CA ALA A 170 2.30 4.53 10.52
C ALA A 170 1.39 3.81 11.52
N TYR A 171 0.10 3.72 11.22
CA TYR A 171 -0.89 3.04 12.05
C TYR A 171 -1.35 1.73 11.41
N PRO A 172 -1.52 0.65 12.20
CA PRO A 172 -2.15 -0.58 11.72
C PRO A 172 -3.57 -0.33 11.21
N CYS A 173 -3.88 -0.89 10.06
CA CYS A 173 -5.18 -0.75 9.44
C CYS A 173 -5.53 -1.96 8.57
N VAL A 174 -6.80 -2.06 8.19
CA VAL A 174 -7.23 -2.85 7.05
C VAL A 174 -7.47 -1.90 5.88
N LEU A 175 -6.74 -2.10 4.78
CA LEU A 175 -6.93 -1.34 3.56
C LEU A 175 -8.18 -1.79 2.82
N MET A 176 -8.84 -0.84 2.18
CA MET A 176 -10.06 -1.01 1.40
C MET A 176 -10.02 -0.18 0.10
N ALA A 177 -8.83 0.16 -0.38
CA ALA A 177 -8.60 0.91 -1.61
C ALA A 177 -8.80 0.01 -2.83
N CYS A 178 -10.05 -0.25 -3.20
CA CYS A 178 -10.45 -1.08 -4.34
C CYS A 178 -11.80 -0.61 -4.93
#